data_bcfc4eb143b85d28ddf61a38cc2e685e
#
_entry.id   bcfc4eb143b85d28ddf61a38cc2e685e
#
_cell.length_a   1.000
_cell.length_b   1.000
_cell.length_c   1.000
_cell.angle_alpha   90.00
_cell.angle_beta   90.00
_cell.angle_gamma   90.00
#
_symmetry.space_group_name_H-M   'P 1'
#
loop_
_entity.id
_entity.type
_entity.pdbx_description
1 polymer ?
#
loop_
_entity_poly.entity_id
_entity_poly.type
_entity_poly.pdbx_seq_one_letter_code
_entity_poly.pdbx_strand_id
1 'polypeptide(L)'
;MHRPQHLGLHHLALRVSDLPRAKAFYVGLLGYQVEWQPDSRNLYLTCGNDNLALHQADNLGPAPRQGVHLDHLGIVVATPDAVAAWEAYLRLHEVPILAKTKAHRDGATSCYVSDPDGIAVQFIHHPPISPHLSARTA
;
A
#
# COMPACT_ATOMS: atom_id res chain seq x y z
N MET A 1 11.53 -24.15 -5.86
CA MET A 1 10.65 -23.40 -4.91
C MET A 1 9.34 -23.09 -5.62
N HIS A 2 8.23 -23.40 -4.98
CA HIS A 2 6.91 -23.04 -5.51
C HIS A 2 6.63 -21.55 -5.30
N ARG A 3 5.90 -20.93 -6.23
CA ARG A 3 5.45 -19.53 -6.11
C ARG A 3 4.49 -19.42 -4.92
N PRO A 4 4.72 -18.51 -3.96
CA PRO A 4 3.75 -18.24 -2.90
C PRO A 4 2.44 -17.69 -3.46
N GLN A 5 1.37 -17.75 -2.66
CA GLN A 5 0.06 -17.19 -3.03
C GLN A 5 -0.11 -15.77 -2.49
N HIS A 6 -0.89 -14.97 -3.20
CA HIS A 6 -1.35 -13.66 -2.76
C HIS A 6 -2.86 -13.53 -2.94
N LEU A 7 -3.48 -12.56 -2.28
CA LEU A 7 -4.93 -12.34 -2.29
C LEU A 7 -5.37 -11.18 -3.20
N GLY A 8 -4.44 -10.61 -3.93
CA GLY A 8 -4.70 -9.51 -4.86
C GLY A 8 -4.23 -8.15 -4.36
N LEU A 9 -4.65 -7.10 -5.05
CA LEU A 9 -4.32 -5.71 -4.72
C LEU A 9 -5.02 -5.32 -3.42
N HIS A 10 -4.28 -4.75 -2.47
CA HIS A 10 -4.82 -4.26 -1.20
C HIS A 10 -5.06 -2.75 -1.22
N HIS A 11 -4.03 -1.95 -1.55
CA HIS A 11 -4.17 -0.51 -1.48
C HIS A 11 -3.39 0.21 -2.59
N LEU A 12 -3.76 1.48 -2.76
CA LEU A 12 -3.02 2.47 -3.54
C LEU A 12 -2.52 3.56 -2.60
N ALA A 13 -1.29 4.02 -2.79
CA ALA A 13 -0.74 5.14 -2.05
C ALA A 13 -0.32 6.26 -3.00
N LEU A 14 -0.79 7.45 -2.72
CA LEU A 14 -0.55 8.64 -3.53
C LEU A 14 0.30 9.66 -2.75
N ARG A 15 1.26 10.28 -3.43
CA ARG A 15 1.86 11.53 -2.97
C ARG A 15 0.97 12.68 -3.39
N VAL A 16 0.62 13.54 -2.43
CA VAL A 16 -0.23 14.70 -2.65
C VAL A 16 0.50 15.98 -2.23
N SER A 17 0.26 17.07 -2.94
CA SER A 17 0.91 18.35 -2.64
C SER A 17 0.27 19.08 -1.47
N ASP A 18 -0.98 18.76 -1.13
CA ASP A 18 -1.75 19.40 -0.07
C ASP A 18 -2.70 18.36 0.52
N LEU A 19 -2.33 17.78 1.67
CA LEU A 19 -3.09 16.71 2.29
C LEU A 19 -4.50 17.14 2.75
N PRO A 20 -4.71 18.32 3.37
CA PRO A 20 -6.05 18.80 3.70
C PRO A 20 -6.95 18.94 2.47
N ARG A 21 -6.44 19.43 1.36
CA ARG A 21 -7.19 19.56 0.10
C ARG A 21 -7.52 18.17 -0.47
N ALA A 22 -6.58 17.25 -0.47
CA ALA A 22 -6.83 15.87 -0.91
C ALA A 22 -7.87 15.18 -0.02
N LYS A 23 -7.81 15.37 1.29
CA LYS A 23 -8.82 14.89 2.24
C LYS A 23 -10.20 15.44 1.94
N ALA A 24 -10.32 16.74 1.68
CA ALA A 24 -11.59 17.36 1.32
C ALA A 24 -12.19 16.73 0.06
N PHE A 25 -11.37 16.38 -0.91
CA PHE A 25 -11.80 15.70 -2.12
C PHE A 25 -12.23 14.24 -1.83
N TYR A 26 -11.33 13.41 -1.29
CA TYR A 26 -11.60 11.97 -1.14
C TYR A 26 -12.65 11.69 -0.05
N VAL A 27 -12.61 12.39 1.07
CA VAL A 27 -13.60 12.22 2.15
C VAL A 27 -14.83 13.05 1.86
N GLY A 28 -14.66 14.35 1.59
CA GLY A 28 -15.77 15.29 1.45
C GLY A 28 -16.61 15.07 0.19
N LEU A 29 -15.97 14.86 -0.95
CA LEU A 29 -16.67 14.70 -2.22
C LEU A 29 -16.92 13.24 -2.59
N LEU A 30 -15.91 12.35 -2.42
CA LEU A 30 -16.05 10.96 -2.84
C LEU A 30 -16.63 10.04 -1.76
N GLY A 31 -16.71 10.49 -0.51
CA GLY A 31 -17.33 9.73 0.57
C GLY A 31 -16.45 8.64 1.18
N TYR A 32 -15.13 8.67 0.97
CA TYR A 32 -14.23 7.78 1.69
C TYR A 32 -14.31 8.05 3.19
N GLN A 33 -14.15 6.99 3.98
CA GLN A 33 -14.05 7.10 5.44
C GLN A 33 -12.59 7.15 5.85
N VAL A 34 -12.28 7.93 6.88
CA VAL A 34 -10.95 7.94 7.49
C VAL A 34 -10.80 6.65 8.30
N GLU A 35 -9.87 5.80 7.86
CA GLU A 35 -9.47 4.61 8.61
C GLU A 35 -8.48 5.02 9.73
N TRP A 36 -7.48 5.84 9.37
CA TRP A 36 -6.44 6.24 10.30
C TRP A 36 -5.73 7.50 9.83
N GLN A 37 -5.46 8.42 10.75
CA GLN A 37 -4.64 9.62 10.50
C GLN A 37 -3.64 9.78 11.64
N PRO A 38 -2.45 9.15 11.54
CA PRO A 38 -1.47 9.16 12.64
C PRO A 38 -0.81 10.53 12.86
N ASP A 39 -0.75 11.36 11.81
CA ASP A 39 -0.09 12.66 11.84
C ASP A 39 -0.62 13.58 10.72
N SER A 40 -0.04 14.77 10.58
CA SER A 40 -0.44 15.75 9.56
C SER A 40 0.04 15.43 8.15
N ARG A 41 0.86 14.39 7.98
CA ARG A 41 1.49 14.04 6.70
C ARG A 41 0.98 12.73 6.10
N ASN A 42 0.23 11.95 6.87
CA ASN A 42 -0.22 10.63 6.47
C ASN A 42 -1.71 10.45 6.77
N LEU A 43 -2.46 9.98 5.79
CA LEU A 43 -3.89 9.75 5.89
C LEU A 43 -4.24 8.44 5.16
N TYR A 44 -4.97 7.58 5.84
CA TYR A 44 -5.43 6.29 5.30
C TYR A 44 -6.94 6.28 5.26
N LEU A 45 -7.48 5.99 4.09
CA LEU A 45 -8.90 6.02 3.78
C LEU A 45 -9.39 4.64 3.35
N THR A 46 -10.68 4.38 3.53
CA THR A 46 -11.30 3.12 3.10
C THR A 46 -12.75 3.33 2.68
N CYS A 47 -13.22 2.47 1.76
CA CYS A 47 -14.64 2.26 1.47
C CYS A 47 -15.15 0.93 2.05
N GLY A 48 -14.39 0.29 2.94
CA GLY A 48 -14.79 -0.92 3.65
C GLY A 48 -13.91 -2.15 3.38
N ASN A 49 -13.46 -2.35 2.15
CA ASN A 49 -12.65 -3.51 1.74
C ASN A 49 -11.39 -3.12 0.95
N ASP A 50 -11.07 -1.86 0.91
CA ASP A 50 -9.91 -1.29 0.24
C ASP A 50 -9.13 -0.39 1.21
N ASN A 51 -8.00 0.15 0.73
CA ASN A 51 -7.24 1.15 1.44
C ASN A 51 -6.62 2.13 0.43
N LEU A 52 -6.91 3.42 0.61
CA LEU A 52 -6.29 4.50 -0.13
C LEU A 52 -5.43 5.33 0.83
N ALA A 53 -4.13 5.30 0.63
CA ALA A 53 -3.18 6.06 1.43
C ALA A 53 -2.80 7.36 0.73
N LEU A 54 -2.82 8.47 1.49
CA LEU A 54 -2.39 9.78 1.02
C LEU A 54 -1.20 10.24 1.86
N HIS A 55 -0.11 10.60 1.19
CA HIS A 55 1.13 11.06 1.83
C HIS A 55 1.49 12.46 1.35
N GLN A 56 1.70 13.38 2.30
CA GLN A 56 2.15 14.74 1.98
C GLN A 56 3.53 14.69 1.35
N ALA A 57 3.67 15.22 0.15
CA ALA A 57 4.94 15.38 -0.52
C ALA A 57 5.44 16.83 -0.41
N ASP A 58 6.76 16.99 -0.35
CA ASP A 58 7.36 18.30 -0.15
C ASP A 58 7.67 19.04 -1.46
N ASN A 59 7.97 18.33 -2.57
CA ASN A 59 8.51 18.94 -3.78
C ASN A 59 7.88 18.37 -5.06
N LEU A 60 6.55 18.25 -5.12
CA LEU A 60 5.88 17.83 -6.35
C LEU A 60 5.77 18.95 -7.41
N GLY A 61 6.01 20.19 -7.01
CA GLY A 61 5.73 21.34 -7.85
C GLY A 61 4.23 21.57 -8.04
N PRO A 62 3.81 22.48 -8.94
CA PRO A 62 2.39 22.78 -9.13
C PRO A 62 1.61 21.59 -9.70
N ALA A 63 0.42 21.37 -9.16
CA ALA A 63 -0.54 20.40 -9.69
C ALA A 63 -1.28 20.99 -10.92
N PRO A 64 -1.82 20.15 -11.83
CA PRO A 64 -1.72 18.69 -11.84
C PRO A 64 -0.43 18.20 -12.52
N ARG A 65 0.13 17.11 -12.02
CA ARG A 65 1.28 16.42 -12.63
C ARG A 65 0.98 14.98 -12.89
N GLN A 66 1.13 14.52 -14.12
CA GLN A 66 1.01 13.12 -14.47
C GLN A 66 2.27 12.34 -14.06
N GLY A 67 2.11 11.11 -13.58
CA GLY A 67 3.21 10.20 -13.28
C GLY A 67 3.96 10.45 -11.97
N VAL A 68 3.59 11.46 -11.17
CA VAL A 68 4.26 11.76 -9.89
C VAL A 68 3.36 11.54 -8.67
N HIS A 69 2.11 11.18 -8.86
CA HIS A 69 1.15 10.99 -7.78
C HIS A 69 1.18 9.58 -7.19
N LEU A 70 1.48 8.55 -7.98
CA LEU A 70 1.59 7.18 -7.51
C LEU A 70 2.87 7.03 -6.68
N ASP A 71 2.73 6.67 -5.41
CA ASP A 71 3.83 6.32 -4.52
C ASP A 71 4.16 4.83 -4.64
N HIS A 72 3.18 3.97 -4.37
CA HIS A 72 3.31 2.53 -4.51
C HIS A 72 1.92 1.90 -4.61
N LEU A 73 1.87 0.66 -5.03
CA LEU A 73 0.67 -0.18 -4.94
C LEU A 73 0.90 -1.32 -3.96
N GLY A 74 -0.17 -1.80 -3.33
CA GLY A 74 -0.09 -2.85 -2.32
C GLY A 74 -0.88 -4.09 -2.71
N ILE A 75 -0.23 -5.26 -2.57
CA ILE A 75 -0.82 -6.57 -2.75
C ILE A 75 -0.95 -7.22 -1.39
N VAL A 76 -2.18 -7.57 -1.00
CA VAL A 76 -2.44 -8.16 0.30
C VAL A 76 -2.06 -9.64 0.31
N VAL A 77 -1.49 -10.08 1.43
CA VAL A 77 -1.19 -11.50 1.70
C VAL A 77 -1.86 -11.94 3.01
N ALA A 78 -2.05 -13.25 3.15
CA ALA A 78 -2.86 -13.80 4.23
C ALA A 78 -2.20 -13.75 5.62
N THR A 79 -0.87 -13.81 5.70
CA THR A 79 -0.13 -13.89 6.96
C THR A 79 1.16 -13.06 6.91
N PRO A 80 1.73 -12.69 8.08
CA PRO A 80 3.06 -12.05 8.10
C PRO A 80 4.15 -12.93 7.48
N ASP A 81 4.09 -14.25 7.68
CA ASP A 81 5.07 -15.18 7.09
C ASP A 81 5.01 -15.20 5.56
N ALA A 82 3.82 -14.98 4.98
CA ALA A 82 3.67 -14.87 3.53
C ALA A 82 4.40 -13.66 2.95
N VAL A 83 4.55 -12.57 3.70
CA VAL A 83 5.34 -11.41 3.28
C VAL A 83 6.80 -11.81 3.11
N ALA A 84 7.38 -12.49 4.11
CA ALA A 84 8.77 -12.96 4.05
C ALA A 84 8.96 -14.00 2.92
N ALA A 85 7.97 -14.86 2.70
CA ALA A 85 8.00 -15.83 1.60
C ALA A 85 8.02 -15.14 0.23
N TRP A 86 7.24 -14.08 0.04
CA TRP A 86 7.29 -13.28 -1.19
C TRP A 86 8.63 -12.59 -1.38
N GLU A 87 9.18 -11.99 -0.34
CA GLU A 87 10.51 -11.38 -0.41
C GLU A 87 11.56 -12.41 -0.86
N ALA A 88 11.59 -13.59 -0.22
CA ALA A 88 12.54 -14.65 -0.55
C ALA A 88 12.34 -15.16 -1.99
N TYR A 89 11.10 -15.37 -2.40
CA TYR A 89 10.76 -15.82 -3.75
C TYR A 89 11.22 -14.82 -4.82
N LEU A 90 10.90 -13.54 -4.64
CA LEU A 90 11.25 -12.50 -5.60
C LEU A 90 12.76 -12.22 -5.63
N ARG A 91 13.43 -12.31 -4.50
CA ARG A 91 14.90 -12.23 -4.43
C ARG A 91 15.55 -13.35 -5.23
N LEU A 92 15.02 -14.59 -5.15
CA LEU A 92 15.50 -15.72 -5.93
C LEU A 92 15.35 -15.48 -7.44
N HIS A 93 14.34 -14.74 -7.85
CA HIS A 93 14.10 -14.34 -9.24
C HIS A 93 14.75 -13.01 -9.63
N GLU A 94 15.73 -12.54 -8.83
CA GLU A 94 16.52 -11.34 -9.10
C GLU A 94 15.70 -10.04 -9.18
N VAL A 95 14.49 -10.03 -8.58
CA VAL A 95 13.68 -8.81 -8.46
C VAL A 95 14.31 -7.88 -7.42
N PRO A 96 14.53 -6.59 -7.73
CA PRO A 96 15.08 -5.65 -6.76
C PRO A 96 14.20 -5.50 -5.52
N ILE A 97 14.78 -5.69 -4.34
CA ILE A 97 14.13 -5.49 -3.05
C ILE A 97 14.38 -4.06 -2.60
N LEU A 98 13.34 -3.24 -2.56
CA LEU A 98 13.42 -1.83 -2.17
C LEU A 98 13.40 -1.66 -0.65
N ALA A 99 12.65 -2.51 0.07
CA ALA A 99 12.65 -2.57 1.52
C ALA A 99 12.35 -4.00 1.98
N LYS A 100 13.17 -4.49 2.92
CA LYS A 100 13.02 -5.81 3.50
C LYS A 100 11.76 -5.90 4.36
N THR A 101 11.30 -7.12 4.61
CA THR A 101 10.18 -7.41 5.50
C THR A 101 10.38 -6.77 6.88
N LYS A 102 9.40 -6.00 7.31
CA LYS A 102 9.35 -5.42 8.66
C LYS A 102 7.92 -5.18 9.13
N ALA A 103 7.75 -5.10 10.46
CA ALA A 103 6.51 -4.65 11.08
C ALA A 103 6.41 -3.11 11.09
N HIS A 104 5.19 -2.59 10.93
CA HIS A 104 4.89 -1.16 10.91
C HIS A 104 4.10 -0.75 12.16
N ARG A 105 4.01 0.57 12.39
CA ARG A 105 3.32 1.15 13.56
C ARG A 105 1.81 0.91 13.60
N ASP A 106 1.19 0.58 12.46
CA ASP A 106 -0.23 0.22 12.34
C ASP A 106 -0.52 -1.27 12.57
N GLY A 107 0.50 -2.05 12.91
CA GLY A 107 0.40 -3.51 13.08
C GLY A 107 0.55 -4.32 11.78
N ALA A 108 0.68 -3.67 10.63
CA ALA A 108 0.94 -4.36 9.38
C ALA A 108 2.37 -4.89 9.30
N THR A 109 2.58 -5.90 8.47
CA THR A 109 3.92 -6.40 8.08
C THR A 109 4.01 -6.29 6.57
N SER A 110 5.08 -5.71 6.05
CA SER A 110 5.25 -5.56 4.60
C SER A 110 6.71 -5.61 4.14
N CYS A 111 6.88 -5.85 2.84
CA CYS A 111 8.13 -5.61 2.11
C CYS A 111 7.81 -4.84 0.82
N TYR A 112 8.82 -4.24 0.21
CA TYR A 112 8.69 -3.51 -1.05
C TYR A 112 9.67 -4.04 -2.08
N VAL A 113 9.19 -4.20 -3.31
CA VAL A 113 10.00 -4.62 -4.47
C VAL A 113 9.76 -3.65 -5.62
N SER A 114 10.66 -3.66 -6.60
CA SER A 114 10.49 -2.89 -7.84
C SER A 114 9.90 -3.76 -8.93
N ASP A 115 8.88 -3.28 -9.62
CA ASP A 115 8.46 -3.89 -10.87
C ASP A 115 9.47 -3.57 -12.00
N PRO A 116 9.31 -4.14 -13.22
CA PRO A 116 10.24 -3.87 -14.33
C PRO A 116 10.31 -2.40 -14.77
N ASP A 117 9.28 -1.60 -14.50
CA ASP A 117 9.21 -0.17 -14.82
C ASP A 117 9.69 0.74 -13.67
N GLY A 118 10.12 0.16 -12.54
CA GLY A 118 10.54 0.90 -11.37
C GLY A 118 9.41 1.28 -10.42
N ILE A 119 8.19 0.78 -10.64
CA ILE A 119 7.06 1.02 -9.74
C ILE A 119 7.26 0.22 -8.45
N ALA A 120 7.13 0.89 -7.31
CA ALA A 120 7.20 0.23 -6.01
C ALA A 120 5.94 -0.62 -5.77
N VAL A 121 6.12 -1.91 -5.54
CA VAL A 121 5.07 -2.87 -5.21
C VAL A 121 5.27 -3.35 -3.78
N GLN A 122 4.26 -3.15 -2.94
CA GLN A 122 4.26 -3.59 -1.55
C GLN A 122 3.53 -4.93 -1.43
N PHE A 123 4.14 -5.91 -0.77
CA PHE A 123 3.43 -7.08 -0.26
C PHE A 123 3.13 -6.85 1.21
N ILE A 124 1.85 -6.93 1.60
CA ILE A 124 1.42 -6.52 2.93
C ILE A 124 0.43 -7.50 3.56
N HIS A 125 0.71 -7.89 4.80
CA HIS A 125 -0.30 -8.42 5.71
C HIS A 125 -0.86 -7.26 6.52
N HIS A 126 -2.16 -7.01 6.39
CA HIS A 126 -2.85 -5.91 7.09
C HIS A 126 -3.94 -6.51 7.98
N PRO A 127 -3.77 -6.51 9.33
CA PRO A 127 -4.69 -7.21 10.24
C PRO A 127 -6.17 -6.91 10.06
N PRO A 128 -6.61 -5.65 9.81
CA PRO A 128 -8.03 -5.35 9.60
C PRO A 128 -8.63 -5.95 8.32
N ILE A 129 -7.81 -6.20 7.29
CA ILE A 129 -8.31 -6.58 5.95
C ILE A 129 -7.95 -8.01 5.58
N SER A 130 -6.73 -8.44 5.86
CA SER A 130 -6.23 -9.77 5.43
C SER A 130 -7.12 -10.94 5.85
N PRO A 131 -7.68 -11.00 7.08
CA PRO A 131 -8.57 -12.10 7.48
C PRO A 131 -9.87 -12.18 6.68
N HIS A 132 -10.40 -11.05 6.24
CA HIS A 132 -11.64 -10.99 5.46
C HIS A 132 -11.44 -11.45 4.02
N LEU A 133 -10.27 -11.21 3.45
CA LEU A 133 -9.95 -11.62 2.09
C LEU A 133 -9.64 -13.10 1.97
N SER A 134 -9.03 -13.71 2.99
CA SER A 134 -8.78 -15.15 2.99
C SER A 134 -10.06 -15.98 2.94
N ALA A 135 -11.19 -15.47 3.40
CA ALA A 135 -12.48 -16.14 3.33
C ALA A 135 -13.11 -16.14 1.93
N ARG A 136 -12.60 -15.32 0.99
CA ARG A 136 -13.13 -15.23 -0.39
C ARG A 136 -12.48 -16.21 -1.37
N THR A 137 -11.40 -16.84 -0.99
CA THR A 137 -10.65 -17.78 -1.85
C THR A 137 -11.02 -19.25 -1.62
N ALA A 138 -11.98 -19.48 -0.77
CA ALA A 138 -12.51 -20.82 -0.51
C ALA A 138 -13.56 -21.25 -1.53
#